data_bec1ee18679524ca4bb6de429836b257
#
_entry.id   bec1ee18679524ca4bb6de429836b257
#
_cell.length_a   1.000
_cell.length_b   1.000
_cell.length_c   1.000
_cell.angle_alpha   90.00
_cell.angle_beta   90.00
_cell.angle_gamma   90.00
#
_symmetry.space_group_name_H-M   'P 1'
#
loop_
_entity.id
_entity.type
_entity.pdbx_description
1 polymer ?
#
loop_
_entity_poly.entity_id
_entity_poly.type
_entity_poly.pdbx_seq_one_letter_code
_entity_poly.pdbx_strand_id
1 'polypeptide(L)'
;MKIGLVIADNMEFEPVVEKCKLYGGESYYICGDRAVSFETICGNKIVAILCGTGKVNAAGATAALICKERPDCILNIGLSGAIKGVYKNDIVIGEKFLEHDFDLTPLGYEVGVKPQPKYIFEPDEELFNRFTSKFSKIKPCVFVTGDMFVSSTEKKEFIINKWGGGCCDMESAAVASVCYKMEMPFLSLRKLSDDADESAAGTYRESNNLKEDVLINMIISLFG
;
A
#
# COMPACT_ATOMS: atom_id res chain seq x y z
N MET A 1 -19.57 -7.45 2.31
CA MET A 1 -18.76 -6.26 1.92
C MET A 1 -18.04 -6.54 0.61
N LYS A 2 -17.75 -5.49 -0.16
CA LYS A 2 -16.84 -5.55 -1.32
C LYS A 2 -15.56 -4.83 -0.98
N ILE A 3 -14.42 -5.51 -1.01
CA ILE A 3 -13.11 -5.00 -0.65
C ILE A 3 -12.31 -4.79 -1.94
N GLY A 4 -11.87 -3.56 -2.20
CA GLY A 4 -10.96 -3.24 -3.29
C GLY A 4 -9.51 -3.37 -2.84
N LEU A 5 -8.67 -4.12 -3.58
CA LEU A 5 -7.23 -4.21 -3.34
C LEU A 5 -6.46 -3.53 -4.46
N VAL A 6 -5.54 -2.63 -4.11
CA VAL A 6 -4.61 -1.99 -5.03
C VAL A 6 -3.21 -2.53 -4.79
N ILE A 7 -2.58 -3.10 -5.83
CA ILE A 7 -1.30 -3.81 -5.77
C ILE A 7 -0.45 -3.37 -6.95
N ALA A 8 0.82 -3.05 -6.71
CA ALA A 8 1.67 -2.42 -7.71
C ALA A 8 2.47 -3.41 -8.57
N ASP A 9 3.00 -4.48 -7.98
CA ASP A 9 3.93 -5.40 -8.63
C ASP A 9 3.29 -6.75 -8.95
N ASN A 10 3.70 -7.33 -10.08
CA ASN A 10 3.20 -8.64 -10.53
C ASN A 10 3.45 -9.76 -9.51
N MET A 11 4.61 -9.77 -8.84
CA MET A 11 4.97 -10.81 -7.89
C MET A 11 4.13 -10.71 -6.62
N GLU A 12 3.77 -9.49 -6.21
CA GLU A 12 2.84 -9.23 -5.10
C GLU A 12 1.39 -9.59 -5.47
N PHE A 13 1.03 -9.46 -6.75
CA PHE A 13 -0.30 -9.76 -7.26
C PHE A 13 -0.56 -11.26 -7.46
N GLU A 14 0.47 -12.06 -7.79
CA GLU A 14 0.33 -13.49 -8.04
C GLU A 14 -0.32 -14.28 -6.88
N PRO A 15 0.02 -14.07 -5.59
CA PRO A 15 -0.67 -14.73 -4.49
C PRO A 15 -2.18 -14.46 -4.47
N VAL A 16 -2.61 -13.25 -4.87
CA VAL A 16 -4.04 -12.91 -4.98
C VAL A 16 -4.70 -13.63 -6.15
N VAL A 17 -3.99 -13.77 -7.27
CA VAL A 17 -4.45 -14.56 -8.42
C VAL A 17 -4.61 -16.04 -8.05
N GLU A 18 -3.70 -16.59 -7.27
CA GLU A 18 -3.81 -17.97 -6.77
C GLU A 18 -5.02 -18.16 -5.87
N LYS A 19 -5.29 -17.22 -4.96
CA LYS A 19 -6.52 -17.22 -4.15
C LYS A 19 -7.77 -17.09 -5.03
N CYS A 20 -7.74 -16.20 -6.02
CA CYS A 20 -8.85 -16.05 -6.97
C CYS A 20 -9.17 -17.40 -7.65
N LYS A 21 -8.17 -18.13 -8.14
CA LYS A 21 -8.36 -19.47 -8.73
C LYS A 21 -8.92 -20.46 -7.71
N LEU A 22 -8.40 -20.47 -6.48
CA LEU A 22 -8.85 -21.36 -5.42
C LEU A 22 -10.32 -21.15 -5.06
N TYR A 23 -10.78 -19.92 -5.05
CA TYR A 23 -12.18 -19.54 -4.76
C TYR A 23 -13.09 -19.54 -6.00
N GLY A 24 -12.61 -19.99 -7.17
CA GLY A 24 -13.40 -20.04 -8.40
C GLY A 24 -13.77 -18.66 -8.96
N GLY A 25 -12.91 -17.66 -8.71
CA GLY A 25 -13.13 -16.29 -9.17
C GLY A 25 -12.75 -16.07 -10.63
N GLU A 26 -12.84 -14.83 -11.07
CA GLU A 26 -12.63 -14.41 -12.46
C GLU A 26 -11.48 -13.41 -12.61
N SER A 27 -10.89 -13.37 -13.83
CA SER A 27 -9.87 -12.40 -14.23
C SER A 27 -10.39 -11.57 -15.40
N TYR A 28 -10.21 -10.25 -15.31
CA TYR A 28 -10.70 -9.27 -16.29
C TYR A 28 -9.82 -8.02 -16.30
N TYR A 29 -10.28 -6.94 -16.96
CA TYR A 29 -9.56 -5.68 -17.02
C TYR A 29 -10.43 -4.52 -16.55
N ILE A 30 -9.83 -3.61 -15.79
CA ILE A 30 -10.42 -2.32 -15.41
C ILE A 30 -9.56 -1.21 -16.01
N CYS A 31 -10.09 -0.47 -16.98
CA CYS A 31 -9.41 0.64 -17.66
C CYS A 31 -8.01 0.30 -18.21
N GLY A 32 -7.79 -0.97 -18.61
CA GLY A 32 -6.51 -1.46 -19.13
C GLY A 32 -5.64 -2.20 -18.12
N ASP A 33 -5.91 -2.05 -16.83
CA ASP A 33 -5.20 -2.76 -15.77
C ASP A 33 -5.82 -4.13 -15.50
N ARG A 34 -4.97 -5.14 -15.28
CA ARG A 34 -5.40 -6.50 -14.94
C ARG A 34 -6.07 -6.51 -13.58
N ALA A 35 -7.24 -7.14 -13.51
CA ALA A 35 -8.00 -7.29 -12.28
C ALA A 35 -8.45 -8.75 -12.08
N VAL A 36 -8.66 -9.12 -10.83
CA VAL A 36 -9.29 -10.38 -10.44
C VAL A 36 -10.35 -10.14 -9.40
N SER A 37 -11.41 -10.96 -9.38
CA SER A 37 -12.41 -10.92 -8.33
C SER A 37 -12.83 -12.32 -7.88
N PHE A 38 -13.11 -12.45 -6.58
CA PHE A 38 -13.61 -13.69 -6.00
C PHE A 38 -14.44 -13.42 -4.73
N GLU A 39 -15.28 -14.37 -4.37
CA GLU A 39 -16.02 -14.33 -3.11
C GLU A 39 -15.33 -15.21 -2.07
N THR A 40 -15.24 -14.71 -0.85
CA THR A 40 -14.77 -15.48 0.30
C THR A 40 -15.86 -16.39 0.84
N ILE A 41 -15.49 -17.32 1.72
CA ILE A 41 -16.44 -18.27 2.33
C ILE A 41 -17.58 -17.54 3.08
N CYS A 42 -17.30 -16.39 3.69
CA CYS A 42 -18.30 -15.58 4.39
C CYS A 42 -19.11 -14.64 3.46
N GLY A 43 -18.97 -14.78 2.14
CA GLY A 43 -19.75 -14.02 1.16
C GLY A 43 -19.27 -12.58 0.96
N ASN A 44 -18.05 -12.24 1.40
CA ASN A 44 -17.43 -10.96 1.06
C ASN A 44 -16.75 -11.06 -0.31
N LYS A 45 -16.90 -10.04 -1.15
CA LYS A 45 -16.26 -9.99 -2.47
C LYS A 45 -14.95 -9.23 -2.39
N ILE A 46 -13.86 -9.84 -2.86
CA ILE A 46 -12.56 -9.19 -3.05
C ILE A 46 -12.41 -8.88 -4.53
N VAL A 47 -12.01 -7.64 -4.85
CA VAL A 47 -11.66 -7.19 -6.18
C VAL A 47 -10.26 -6.59 -6.13
N ALA A 48 -9.30 -7.20 -6.78
CA ALA A 48 -7.92 -6.73 -6.79
C ALA A 48 -7.53 -6.22 -8.18
N ILE A 49 -6.79 -5.10 -8.22
CA ILE A 49 -6.25 -4.50 -9.43
C ILE A 49 -4.72 -4.43 -9.35
N LEU A 50 -4.05 -4.79 -10.44
CA LEU A 50 -2.61 -4.63 -10.64
C LEU A 50 -2.36 -3.27 -11.28
N CYS A 51 -1.94 -2.29 -10.49
CA CYS A 51 -1.84 -0.90 -10.96
C CYS A 51 -0.53 -0.54 -11.66
N GLY A 52 0.55 -1.29 -11.43
CA GLY A 52 1.91 -0.86 -11.76
C GLY A 52 2.50 0.06 -10.70
N THR A 53 3.84 0.16 -10.70
CA THR A 53 4.60 0.91 -9.69
C THR A 53 4.43 2.42 -9.85
N GLY A 54 4.39 3.14 -8.73
CA GLY A 54 4.46 4.59 -8.66
C GLY A 54 3.11 5.29 -8.49
N LYS A 55 3.20 6.55 -8.07
CA LYS A 55 2.05 7.35 -7.61
C LYS A 55 0.96 7.56 -8.66
N VAL A 56 1.34 7.81 -9.91
CA VAL A 56 0.38 8.06 -11.01
C VAL A 56 -0.41 6.79 -11.31
N ASN A 57 0.25 5.65 -11.42
CA ASN A 57 -0.37 4.36 -11.67
C ASN A 57 -1.33 3.98 -10.53
N ALA A 58 -0.85 4.08 -9.30
CA ALA A 58 -1.65 3.78 -8.12
C ALA A 58 -2.90 4.66 -7.99
N ALA A 59 -2.76 5.97 -8.23
CA ALA A 59 -3.88 6.91 -8.20
C ALA A 59 -4.91 6.60 -9.30
N GLY A 60 -4.45 6.38 -10.54
CA GLY A 60 -5.31 6.07 -11.69
C GLY A 60 -6.11 4.79 -11.48
N ALA A 61 -5.43 3.71 -11.10
CA ALA A 61 -6.05 2.42 -10.85
C ALA A 61 -7.03 2.46 -9.67
N THR A 62 -6.69 3.19 -8.60
CA THR A 62 -7.60 3.36 -7.45
C THR A 62 -8.89 4.06 -7.87
N ALA A 63 -8.81 5.16 -8.60
CA ALA A 63 -9.98 5.87 -9.10
C ALA A 63 -10.82 4.98 -10.03
N ALA A 64 -10.17 4.24 -10.94
CA ALA A 64 -10.85 3.31 -11.85
C ALA A 64 -11.56 2.20 -11.09
N LEU A 65 -10.91 1.58 -10.10
CA LEU A 65 -11.47 0.54 -9.26
C LEU A 65 -12.70 1.05 -8.49
N ILE A 66 -12.61 2.21 -7.84
CA ILE A 66 -13.72 2.81 -7.11
C ILE A 66 -14.90 3.10 -8.05
N CYS A 67 -14.66 3.73 -9.19
CA CYS A 67 -15.73 4.08 -10.14
C CYS A 67 -16.42 2.86 -10.76
N LYS A 68 -15.67 1.81 -11.07
CA LYS A 68 -16.19 0.61 -11.76
C LYS A 68 -16.84 -0.38 -10.81
N GLU A 69 -16.19 -0.64 -9.69
CA GLU A 69 -16.58 -1.71 -8.77
C GLU A 69 -17.36 -1.23 -7.55
N ARG A 70 -17.25 0.05 -7.18
CA ARG A 70 -17.90 0.64 -6.00
C ARG A 70 -17.66 -0.22 -4.74
N PRO A 71 -16.41 -0.44 -4.34
CA PRO A 71 -16.11 -1.19 -3.13
C PRO A 71 -16.57 -0.42 -1.89
N ASP A 72 -16.71 -1.13 -0.77
CA ASP A 72 -16.99 -0.53 0.54
C ASP A 72 -15.73 0.06 1.19
N CYS A 73 -14.55 -0.44 0.80
CA CYS A 73 -13.26 0.08 1.25
C CYS A 73 -12.15 -0.27 0.25
N ILE A 74 -11.04 0.47 0.34
CA ILE A 74 -9.80 0.20 -0.40
C ILE A 74 -8.70 -0.22 0.57
N LEU A 75 -8.04 -1.33 0.27
CA LEU A 75 -6.79 -1.74 0.90
C LEU A 75 -5.67 -1.69 -0.13
N ASN A 76 -4.55 -1.03 0.22
CA ASN A 76 -3.33 -1.08 -0.57
C ASN A 76 -2.34 -2.02 0.12
N ILE A 77 -1.84 -3.01 -0.59
CA ILE A 77 -0.92 -4.01 -0.05
C ILE A 77 0.30 -4.16 -0.94
N GLY A 78 1.43 -4.54 -0.36
CA GLY A 78 2.68 -4.78 -1.07
C GLY A 78 3.90 -4.81 -0.16
N LEU A 79 5.08 -4.73 -0.77
CA LEU A 79 6.36 -4.63 -0.08
C LEU A 79 6.75 -3.16 0.20
N SER A 80 7.67 -2.95 1.14
CA SER A 80 8.21 -1.62 1.48
C SER A 80 9.60 -1.75 2.10
N GLY A 81 10.39 -0.68 2.01
CA GLY A 81 11.67 -0.57 2.72
C GLY A 81 11.51 -0.10 4.16
N ALA A 82 12.25 -0.69 5.09
CA ALA A 82 12.26 -0.30 6.49
C ALA A 82 13.09 0.98 6.71
N ILE A 83 12.49 2.00 7.36
CA ILE A 83 13.15 3.27 7.63
C ILE A 83 13.55 3.39 9.10
N LYS A 84 12.59 3.37 10.04
CA LYS A 84 12.87 3.55 11.48
C LYS A 84 11.87 2.83 12.36
N GLY A 85 12.39 2.14 13.39
CA GLY A 85 11.56 1.47 14.40
C GLY A 85 10.90 0.18 13.93
N VAL A 86 11.12 -0.18 12.67
CA VAL A 86 10.66 -1.41 12.02
C VAL A 86 11.80 -2.05 11.24
N TYR A 87 11.70 -3.33 10.93
CA TYR A 87 12.80 -4.12 10.38
C TYR A 87 12.30 -5.04 9.27
N LYS A 88 13.22 -5.50 8.41
CA LYS A 88 12.93 -6.52 7.39
C LYS A 88 12.11 -7.69 7.98
N ASN A 89 11.12 -8.13 7.23
CA ASN A 89 10.11 -9.14 7.57
C ASN A 89 9.02 -8.71 8.57
N ASP A 90 9.08 -7.51 9.13
CA ASP A 90 7.94 -7.00 9.89
C ASP A 90 6.74 -6.79 8.94
N ILE A 91 5.54 -6.98 9.51
CA ILE A 91 4.30 -6.55 8.87
C ILE A 91 3.88 -5.26 9.56
N VAL A 92 3.64 -4.24 8.73
CA VAL A 92 3.32 -2.90 9.21
C VAL A 92 1.97 -2.43 8.66
N ILE A 93 1.32 -1.56 9.43
CA ILE A 93 0.05 -0.91 9.10
C ILE A 93 0.24 0.61 9.14
N GLY A 94 -0.22 1.30 8.12
CA GLY A 94 -0.05 2.75 8.03
C GLY A 94 -0.95 3.50 8.98
N GLU A 95 -0.36 4.35 9.83
CA GLU A 95 -1.07 5.31 10.70
C GLU A 95 -1.12 6.72 10.10
N LYS A 96 -0.17 7.03 9.20
CA LYS A 96 -0.12 8.27 8.40
C LYS A 96 0.52 7.97 7.06
N PHE A 97 0.05 8.70 6.03
CA PHE A 97 0.53 8.58 4.65
C PHE A 97 0.89 9.96 4.12
N LEU A 98 2.11 10.13 3.63
CA LEU A 98 2.60 11.39 3.09
C LEU A 98 3.62 11.16 1.98
N GLU A 99 3.86 12.18 1.15
CA GLU A 99 4.86 12.10 0.08
C GLU A 99 6.18 12.75 0.52
N HIS A 100 7.31 12.06 0.27
CA HIS A 100 8.64 12.54 0.63
C HIS A 100 9.41 13.19 -0.54
N ASP A 101 8.88 13.14 -1.74
CA ASP A 101 9.52 13.60 -2.97
C ASP A 101 8.80 14.80 -3.63
N PHE A 102 7.72 15.28 -3.01
CA PHE A 102 7.04 16.50 -3.48
C PHE A 102 7.84 17.74 -3.04
N ASP A 103 8.35 18.52 -3.99
CA ASP A 103 9.25 19.63 -3.72
C ASP A 103 8.77 20.93 -4.38
N LEU A 104 8.40 21.90 -3.54
CA LEU A 104 8.12 23.28 -3.90
C LEU A 104 9.04 24.25 -3.13
N THR A 105 10.24 23.81 -2.75
CA THR A 105 11.21 24.67 -2.03
C THR A 105 11.57 25.93 -2.80
N PRO A 106 11.67 25.95 -4.15
CA PRO A 106 11.88 27.20 -4.90
C PRO A 106 10.75 28.24 -4.72
N LEU A 107 9.56 27.81 -4.28
CA LEU A 107 8.41 28.67 -3.99
C LEU A 107 8.26 28.99 -2.49
N GLY A 108 9.25 28.61 -1.65
CA GLY A 108 9.26 28.89 -0.23
C GLY A 108 8.54 27.86 0.65
N TYR A 109 8.11 26.73 0.11
CA TYR A 109 7.55 25.63 0.90
C TYR A 109 8.64 24.71 1.41
N GLU A 110 8.39 23.97 2.47
CA GLU A 110 9.24 22.86 2.86
C GLU A 110 8.98 21.63 1.98
N VAL A 111 9.99 20.77 1.79
CA VAL A 111 9.83 19.48 1.09
C VAL A 111 8.70 18.66 1.71
N GLY A 112 7.85 18.08 0.88
CA GLY A 112 6.67 17.30 1.28
C GLY A 112 5.44 18.13 1.63
N VAL A 113 5.55 19.45 1.73
CA VAL A 113 4.42 20.35 1.99
C VAL A 113 3.76 20.75 0.67
N LYS A 114 2.45 20.53 0.58
CA LYS A 114 1.64 20.88 -0.58
C LYS A 114 0.76 22.10 -0.28
N PRO A 115 0.54 22.99 -1.26
CA PRO A 115 -0.33 24.16 -1.10
C PRO A 115 -1.81 23.76 -1.19
N GLN A 116 -2.22 22.80 -0.38
CA GLN A 116 -3.59 22.29 -0.31
C GLN A 116 -3.95 21.94 1.15
N PRO A 117 -5.22 21.97 1.53
CA PRO A 117 -5.64 21.80 2.92
C PRO A 117 -5.26 20.46 3.56
N LYS A 118 -5.26 19.38 2.75
CA LYS A 118 -4.90 18.04 3.24
C LYS A 118 -3.86 17.42 2.32
N TYR A 119 -2.71 17.03 2.87
CA TYR A 119 -1.62 16.35 2.16
C TYR A 119 -0.93 15.27 3.02
N ILE A 120 -1.34 15.14 4.27
CA ILE A 120 -1.04 14.00 5.15
C ILE A 120 -2.36 13.31 5.40
N PHE A 121 -2.44 12.03 5.08
CA PHE A 121 -3.65 11.23 5.17
C PHE A 121 -3.55 10.26 6.34
N GLU A 122 -4.69 9.86 6.86
CA GLU A 122 -4.84 8.86 7.91
C GLU A 122 -5.69 7.71 7.40
N PRO A 123 -5.55 6.49 7.96
CA PRO A 123 -6.39 5.37 7.60
C PRO A 123 -7.82 5.58 8.11
N ASP A 124 -8.74 4.77 7.59
CA ASP A 124 -10.05 4.60 8.22
C ASP A 124 -9.87 3.95 9.60
N GLU A 125 -10.44 4.57 10.62
CA GLU A 125 -10.26 4.18 12.03
C GLU A 125 -10.85 2.77 12.32
N GLU A 126 -12.00 2.44 11.73
CA GLU A 126 -12.61 1.12 11.94
C GLU A 126 -11.76 0.01 11.34
N LEU A 127 -11.29 0.19 10.10
CA LEU A 127 -10.39 -0.77 9.45
C LEU A 127 -9.09 -0.93 10.23
N PHE A 128 -8.47 0.17 10.64
CA PHE A 128 -7.23 0.15 11.43
C PHE A 128 -7.40 -0.64 12.73
N ASN A 129 -8.46 -0.34 13.49
CA ASN A 129 -8.75 -1.01 14.75
C ASN A 129 -9.07 -2.49 14.56
N ARG A 130 -9.78 -2.88 13.51
CA ARG A 130 -10.06 -4.28 13.19
C ARG A 130 -8.79 -5.09 12.93
N PHE A 131 -7.84 -4.54 12.15
CA PHE A 131 -6.57 -5.21 11.87
C PHE A 131 -5.69 -5.30 13.12
N THR A 132 -5.49 -4.20 13.85
CA THR A 132 -4.61 -4.16 15.03
C THR A 132 -5.14 -5.02 16.19
N SER A 133 -6.46 -5.11 16.36
CA SER A 133 -7.08 -5.98 17.36
C SER A 133 -6.93 -7.45 17.03
N LYS A 134 -7.01 -7.82 15.75
CA LYS A 134 -6.91 -9.23 15.31
C LYS A 134 -5.46 -9.72 15.22
N PHE A 135 -4.55 -8.85 14.81
CA PHE A 135 -3.15 -9.20 14.53
C PHE A 135 -2.20 -8.44 15.45
N SER A 136 -1.98 -8.96 16.65
CA SER A 136 -1.16 -8.31 17.71
C SER A 136 0.31 -8.04 17.35
N LYS A 137 0.83 -8.68 16.30
CA LYS A 137 2.22 -8.50 15.83
C LYS A 137 2.36 -7.44 14.73
N ILE A 138 1.25 -6.92 14.22
CA ILE A 138 1.30 -5.85 13.21
C ILE A 138 1.76 -4.55 13.89
N LYS A 139 2.69 -3.84 13.24
CA LYS A 139 3.29 -2.63 13.81
C LYS A 139 2.73 -1.37 13.13
N PRO A 140 2.05 -0.49 13.84
CA PRO A 140 1.69 0.82 13.30
C PRO A 140 2.94 1.66 13.02
N CYS A 141 2.96 2.34 11.87
CA CYS A 141 4.02 3.30 11.56
C CYS A 141 3.62 4.30 10.48
N VAL A 142 4.43 5.35 10.32
CA VAL A 142 4.27 6.34 9.26
C VAL A 142 4.77 5.77 7.93
N PHE A 143 3.95 5.87 6.88
CA PHE A 143 4.32 5.49 5.51
C PHE A 143 4.71 6.74 4.72
N VAL A 144 5.91 6.74 4.16
CA VAL A 144 6.41 7.81 3.30
C VAL A 144 6.53 7.33 1.87
N THR A 145 5.83 7.99 0.94
CA THR A 145 5.70 7.58 -0.46
C THR A 145 6.50 8.50 -1.38
N GLY A 146 7.11 7.92 -2.42
CA GLY A 146 7.76 8.70 -3.48
C GLY A 146 8.02 7.87 -4.73
N ASP A 147 8.09 8.50 -5.90
CA ASP A 147 8.45 7.85 -7.17
C ASP A 147 9.96 7.56 -7.24
N MET A 148 10.46 6.96 -6.16
CA MET A 148 11.88 6.67 -5.96
C MET A 148 12.05 5.42 -5.10
N PHE A 149 12.89 4.49 -5.56
CA PHE A 149 13.36 3.39 -4.72
C PHE A 149 14.45 3.90 -3.78
N VAL A 150 14.18 3.90 -2.48
CA VAL A 150 15.14 4.35 -1.46
C VAL A 150 16.19 3.27 -1.25
N SER A 151 17.43 3.55 -1.65
CA SER A 151 18.55 2.60 -1.63
C SER A 151 19.87 3.25 -1.18
N SER A 152 19.79 4.25 -0.30
CA SER A 152 20.97 4.86 0.30
C SER A 152 20.68 5.31 1.73
N THR A 153 21.67 5.15 2.58
CA THR A 153 21.65 5.62 3.98
C THR A 153 21.39 7.12 4.06
N GLU A 154 21.97 7.92 3.16
CA GLU A 154 21.75 9.38 3.11
C GLU A 154 20.26 9.73 2.93
N LYS A 155 19.60 9.12 1.95
CA LYS A 155 18.18 9.37 1.70
C LYS A 155 17.29 8.85 2.83
N LYS A 156 17.63 7.70 3.39
CA LYS A 156 16.97 7.13 4.56
C LYS A 156 17.03 8.09 5.76
N GLU A 157 18.22 8.61 6.09
CA GLU A 157 18.41 9.57 7.18
C GLU A 157 17.67 10.89 6.92
N PHE A 158 17.66 11.38 5.70
CA PHE A 158 16.84 12.54 5.33
C PHE A 158 15.38 12.33 5.64
N ILE A 159 14.81 11.17 5.27
CA ILE A 159 13.41 10.81 5.56
C ILE A 159 13.17 10.73 7.07
N ILE A 160 14.08 10.09 7.82
CA ILE A 160 14.00 9.97 9.28
C ILE A 160 13.95 11.35 9.94
N ASN A 161 14.86 12.22 9.56
CA ASN A 161 15.01 13.55 10.16
C ASN A 161 13.80 14.46 9.86
N LYS A 162 13.20 14.32 8.66
CA LYS A 162 12.11 15.18 8.22
C LYS A 162 10.73 14.71 8.73
N TRP A 163 10.45 13.41 8.68
CA TRP A 163 9.10 12.86 8.95
C TRP A 163 9.06 11.81 10.05
N GLY A 164 10.20 11.44 10.59
CA GLY A 164 10.28 10.40 11.59
C GLY A 164 10.05 8.98 11.08
N GLY A 165 9.65 8.81 9.83
CA GLY A 165 9.22 7.67 9.06
C GLY A 165 9.34 6.26 9.65
N GLY A 166 8.42 5.38 9.31
CA GLY A 166 8.47 3.95 9.66
C GLY A 166 8.93 3.12 8.47
N CYS A 167 8.26 3.27 7.32
CA CYS A 167 8.63 2.60 6.09
C CYS A 167 8.46 3.52 4.88
N CYS A 168 9.08 3.15 3.75
CA CYS A 168 8.96 3.85 2.47
C CYS A 168 8.39 2.95 1.39
N ASP A 169 7.49 3.50 0.58
CA ASP A 169 6.87 2.85 -0.57
C ASP A 169 6.74 3.82 -1.75
N MET A 170 6.07 3.38 -2.82
CA MET A 170 5.89 4.19 -4.02
C MET A 170 4.41 4.48 -4.35
N GLU A 171 3.44 4.06 -3.52
CA GLU A 171 2.00 4.12 -3.87
C GLU A 171 1.08 4.64 -2.77
N SER A 172 1.32 4.31 -1.50
CA SER A 172 0.30 4.39 -0.45
C SER A 172 -0.29 5.78 -0.25
N ALA A 173 0.52 6.84 -0.28
CA ALA A 173 0.02 8.21 -0.16
C ALA A 173 -0.82 8.65 -1.37
N ALA A 174 -0.52 8.13 -2.57
CA ALA A 174 -1.31 8.40 -3.76
C ALA A 174 -2.68 7.72 -3.70
N VAL A 175 -2.73 6.45 -3.28
CA VAL A 175 -3.99 5.74 -3.01
C VAL A 175 -4.81 6.46 -1.94
N ALA A 176 -4.18 6.81 -0.81
CA ALA A 176 -4.81 7.56 0.29
C ALA A 176 -5.39 8.91 -0.18
N SER A 177 -4.66 9.64 -1.05
CA SER A 177 -5.13 10.91 -1.62
C SER A 177 -6.39 10.74 -2.47
N VAL A 178 -6.46 9.69 -3.29
CA VAL A 178 -7.65 9.39 -4.10
C VAL A 178 -8.81 9.00 -3.19
N CYS A 179 -8.58 8.10 -2.23
CA CYS A 179 -9.60 7.66 -1.29
C CYS A 179 -10.16 8.84 -0.47
N TYR A 180 -9.30 9.74 0.02
CA TYR A 180 -9.74 10.96 0.71
C TYR A 180 -10.66 11.81 -0.15
N LYS A 181 -10.31 12.05 -1.44
CA LYS A 181 -11.12 12.87 -2.35
C LYS A 181 -12.45 12.21 -2.72
N MET A 182 -12.52 10.90 -2.69
CA MET A 182 -13.70 10.11 -3.04
C MET A 182 -14.47 9.62 -1.81
N GLU A 183 -14.11 10.11 -0.60
CA GLU A 183 -14.74 9.73 0.69
C GLU A 183 -14.78 8.20 0.88
N MET A 184 -13.72 7.50 0.44
CA MET A 184 -13.60 6.05 0.47
C MET A 184 -12.77 5.60 1.68
N PRO A 185 -13.28 4.71 2.55
CA PRO A 185 -12.50 4.09 3.62
C PRO A 185 -11.23 3.44 3.08
N PHE A 186 -10.08 3.74 3.70
CA PHE A 186 -8.78 3.34 3.20
C PHE A 186 -7.86 2.82 4.31
N LEU A 187 -7.05 1.81 3.96
CA LEU A 187 -5.95 1.33 4.78
C LEU A 187 -4.82 0.81 3.91
N SER A 188 -3.57 0.91 4.36
CA SER A 188 -2.43 0.25 3.72
C SER A 188 -1.68 -0.66 4.69
N LEU A 189 -1.31 -1.84 4.17
CA LEU A 189 -0.53 -2.86 4.84
C LEU A 189 0.71 -3.17 4.01
N ARG A 190 1.86 -3.31 4.67
CA ARG A 190 3.12 -3.67 4.00
C ARG A 190 3.84 -4.79 4.76
N LYS A 191 4.54 -5.63 3.99
CA LYS A 191 5.60 -6.46 4.51
C LYS A 191 6.93 -5.80 4.16
N LEU A 192 7.84 -5.69 5.12
CA LEU A 192 9.13 -5.03 4.88
C LEU A 192 10.11 -6.00 4.20
N SER A 193 10.55 -5.63 3.02
CA SER A 193 11.43 -6.43 2.14
C SER A 193 12.91 -6.20 2.39
N ASP A 194 13.26 -4.98 2.79
CA ASP A 194 14.64 -4.47 2.87
C ASP A 194 14.76 -3.36 3.91
N ASP A 195 15.98 -2.90 4.14
CA ASP A 195 16.30 -1.87 5.13
C ASP A 195 16.51 -0.47 4.50
N ALA A 196 16.09 -0.25 3.26
CA ALA A 196 16.18 1.01 2.53
C ALA A 196 17.60 1.64 2.56
N ASP A 197 18.63 0.81 2.43
CA ASP A 197 20.04 1.17 2.38
C ASP A 197 20.71 0.70 1.08
N GLU A 198 22.03 0.72 1.01
CA GLU A 198 22.80 0.33 -0.18
C GLU A 198 22.59 -1.14 -0.58
N SER A 199 22.14 -2.00 0.33
CA SER A 199 21.82 -3.41 0.07
C SER A 199 20.37 -3.65 -0.40
N ALA A 200 19.52 -2.63 -0.30
CA ALA A 200 18.07 -2.73 -0.47
C ALA A 200 17.66 -3.37 -1.80
N ALA A 201 18.30 -3.02 -2.92
CA ALA A 201 17.92 -3.54 -4.23
C ALA A 201 18.10 -5.06 -4.37
N GLY A 202 19.14 -5.64 -3.77
CA GLY A 202 19.37 -7.08 -3.74
C GLY A 202 18.33 -7.78 -2.85
N THR A 203 18.18 -7.26 -1.65
CA THR A 203 17.27 -7.80 -0.63
C THR A 203 15.80 -7.74 -1.05
N TYR A 204 15.38 -6.65 -1.71
CA TYR A 204 14.05 -6.52 -2.30
C TYR A 204 13.78 -7.62 -3.33
N ARG A 205 14.72 -7.85 -4.27
CA ARG A 205 14.55 -8.88 -5.31
C ARG A 205 14.38 -10.28 -4.71
N GLU A 206 15.15 -10.60 -3.68
CA GLU A 206 15.01 -11.86 -2.96
C GLU A 206 13.63 -11.99 -2.32
N SER A 207 13.19 -10.96 -1.59
CA SER A 207 11.89 -10.93 -0.93
C SER A 207 10.73 -11.00 -1.91
N ASN A 208 10.80 -10.25 -3.02
CA ASN A 208 9.76 -10.22 -4.04
C ASN A 208 9.59 -11.57 -4.74
N ASN A 209 10.70 -12.29 -5.01
CA ASN A 209 10.67 -13.61 -5.63
C ASN A 209 10.01 -14.70 -4.75
N LEU A 210 9.87 -14.48 -3.45
CA LEU A 210 9.20 -15.44 -2.55
C LEU A 210 7.69 -15.52 -2.76
N LYS A 211 7.07 -14.52 -3.44
CA LYS A 211 5.61 -14.46 -3.71
C LYS A 211 4.79 -14.73 -2.46
N GLU A 212 5.13 -14.08 -1.36
CA GLU A 212 4.51 -14.37 -0.07
C GLU A 212 3.04 -13.95 -0.01
N ASP A 213 2.21 -14.83 0.47
CA ASP A 213 0.76 -14.66 0.56
C ASP A 213 0.26 -14.13 1.93
N VAL A 214 1.17 -13.71 2.81
CA VAL A 214 0.85 -13.32 4.18
C VAL A 214 -0.19 -12.19 4.23
N LEU A 215 -0.07 -11.17 3.40
CA LEU A 215 -0.99 -10.01 3.41
C LEU A 215 -2.39 -10.40 2.91
N ILE A 216 -2.49 -11.15 1.81
CA ILE A 216 -3.79 -11.62 1.33
C ILE A 216 -4.43 -12.62 2.29
N ASN A 217 -3.66 -13.46 2.97
CA ASN A 217 -4.18 -14.36 3.99
C ASN A 217 -4.70 -13.60 5.21
N MET A 218 -4.06 -12.51 5.63
CA MET A 218 -4.56 -11.63 6.69
C MET A 218 -5.89 -11.00 6.31
N ILE A 219 -6.02 -10.51 5.07
CA ILE A 219 -7.26 -9.93 4.55
C ILE A 219 -8.37 -10.99 4.52
N ILE A 220 -8.12 -12.15 3.93
CA ILE A 220 -9.08 -13.26 3.91
C ILE A 220 -9.45 -13.68 5.34
N SER A 221 -8.47 -13.76 6.26
CA SER A 221 -8.77 -14.08 7.66
C SER A 221 -9.68 -13.05 8.33
N LEU A 222 -9.59 -11.77 7.95
CA LEU A 222 -10.40 -10.70 8.55
C LEU A 222 -11.81 -10.61 7.94
N PHE A 223 -11.92 -10.86 6.65
CA PHE A 223 -13.15 -10.68 5.86
C PHE A 223 -13.72 -11.99 5.29
N GLY A 224 -12.99 -13.11 5.44
CA GLY A 224 -13.29 -14.43 4.89
C GLY A 224 -14.19 -15.33 5.70
#